data_9f8a6bc49eaedf14200502b7491f1966
#
_entry.id   9f8a6bc49eaedf14200502b7491f1966
#
_cell.length_a   1.000
_cell.length_b   1.000
_cell.length_c   1.000
_cell.angle_alpha   90.00
_cell.angle_beta   90.00
_cell.angle_gamma   90.00
#
_symmetry.space_group_name_H-M   'P 1'
#
loop_
_entity.id
_entity.type
_entity.pdbx_description
1 polymer ?
#
loop_
_entity_poly.entity_id
_entity_poly.type
_entity_poly.pdbx_seq_one_letter_code
_entity_poly.pdbx_strand_id
1 'polypeptide(L)'
;MNEIKTPRLSIVVTARNDNYGGNLENRIKTFVKIVSYLSDKNQIQTELVFVEYNPPENTPLFSESLGLRTNKYLSIEFIIVPKEFHQKISTHSKIPVLEYVAKNIGIKRSSGIYILATNPDVIISDGIFKFINSTSIDNKHFYRVDRNDISINYFSEQESPESIIDTASRNIYMKWVNDGVRYKSWKIWFRRFIHSRNKKSLMMCPIFNSGFDKKYNPDTIHDKAAGDFLLMHRDLWNKVGGYDETPHNLYLDSYILYVLYCFNIEQKILPFPIYHIEHELGRAGRPGIASEKFESDAKSMLKSKIPYRNINNSWGFPDEKFEEINK
;
A
#
# COMPACT_ATOMS: atom_id res chain seq x y z
N MET A 1 -24.47 11.12 24.41
CA MET A 1 -24.07 10.91 23.01
C MET A 1 -22.58 11.12 22.96
N ASN A 2 -21.78 10.08 22.76
CA ASN A 2 -20.35 10.25 22.53
C ASN A 2 -20.21 10.94 21.17
N GLU A 3 -19.60 12.13 21.14
CA GLU A 3 -19.19 12.76 19.88
C GLU A 3 -18.35 11.74 19.09
N ILE A 4 -18.82 11.37 17.91
CA ILE A 4 -18.06 10.53 16.97
C ILE A 4 -16.86 11.39 16.53
N LYS A 5 -15.75 11.22 17.18
CA LYS A 5 -14.54 11.98 16.88
C LYS A 5 -14.00 11.50 15.55
N THR A 6 -13.94 12.38 14.54
CA THR A 6 -13.34 12.06 13.23
C THR A 6 -11.96 11.43 13.43
N PRO A 7 -11.71 10.23 12.91
CA PRO A 7 -10.41 9.60 13.01
C PRO A 7 -9.31 10.50 12.44
N ARG A 8 -8.15 10.51 13.08
CA ARG A 8 -6.99 11.22 12.53
C ARG A 8 -6.43 10.51 11.31
N LEU A 9 -6.48 9.18 11.32
CA LEU A 9 -5.92 8.31 10.30
C LEU A 9 -6.96 7.28 9.85
N SER A 10 -7.18 7.16 8.53
CA SER A 10 -7.74 5.95 7.93
C SER A 10 -6.64 5.17 7.24
N ILE A 11 -6.59 3.88 7.48
CA ILE A 11 -5.69 2.94 6.77
C ILE A 11 -6.57 2.10 5.86
N VAL A 12 -6.33 2.16 4.56
CA VAL A 12 -7.10 1.43 3.56
C VAL A 12 -6.26 0.29 3.01
N VAL A 13 -6.77 -0.93 3.15
CA VAL A 13 -6.17 -2.15 2.60
C VAL A 13 -7.19 -2.95 1.81
N THR A 14 -6.71 -3.79 0.92
CA THR A 14 -7.55 -4.72 0.18
C THR A 14 -6.95 -6.12 0.16
N ALA A 15 -7.81 -7.12 0.24
CA ALA A 15 -7.44 -8.51 0.05
C ALA A 15 -8.62 -9.33 -0.49
N ARG A 16 -8.33 -10.55 -0.88
CA ARG A 16 -9.29 -11.59 -1.25
C ARG A 16 -8.94 -12.86 -0.49
N ASN A 17 -9.93 -13.52 0.08
CA ASN A 17 -9.68 -14.73 0.89
C ASN A 17 -9.37 -15.95 0.00
N ASP A 18 -8.27 -15.90 -0.75
CA ASP A 18 -7.78 -16.95 -1.66
C ASP A 18 -6.37 -17.45 -1.32
N ASN A 19 -5.91 -17.13 -0.11
CA ASN A 19 -4.58 -17.47 0.39
C ASN A 19 -3.43 -17.02 -0.54
N TYR A 20 -3.61 -15.89 -1.23
CA TYR A 20 -2.60 -15.32 -2.12
C TYR A 20 -1.20 -15.25 -1.47
N GLY A 21 -0.21 -15.81 -2.15
CA GLY A 21 1.18 -15.82 -1.69
C GLY A 21 1.46 -16.73 -0.49
N GLY A 22 0.50 -17.55 -0.05
CA GLY A 22 0.60 -18.39 1.15
C GLY A 22 0.55 -17.60 2.46
N ASN A 23 0.09 -18.20 3.54
CA ASN A 23 -0.01 -17.61 4.88
C ASN A 23 -0.71 -16.22 4.92
N LEU A 24 -1.66 -15.97 4.02
CA LEU A 24 -2.32 -14.66 3.90
C LEU A 24 -3.00 -14.24 5.19
N GLU A 25 -3.72 -15.16 5.84
CA GLU A 25 -4.40 -14.89 7.12
C GLU A 25 -3.41 -14.45 8.21
N ASN A 26 -2.25 -15.13 8.34
CA ASN A 26 -1.22 -14.76 9.30
C ASN A 26 -0.65 -13.35 9.01
N ARG A 27 -0.42 -13.02 7.74
CA ARG A 27 0.05 -11.68 7.36
C ARG A 27 -0.94 -10.60 7.72
N ILE A 28 -2.23 -10.81 7.44
CA ILE A 28 -3.31 -9.88 7.79
C ILE A 28 -3.42 -9.73 9.32
N LYS A 29 -3.44 -10.84 10.07
CA LYS A 29 -3.49 -10.80 11.54
C LYS A 29 -2.29 -10.07 12.13
N THR A 30 -1.09 -10.30 11.58
CA THR A 30 0.14 -9.60 11.98
C THR A 30 0.02 -8.09 11.70
N PHE A 31 -0.42 -7.71 10.51
CA PHE A 31 -0.65 -6.31 10.15
C PHE A 31 -1.63 -5.63 11.12
N VAL A 32 -2.81 -6.22 11.33
CA VAL A 32 -3.83 -5.64 12.22
C VAL A 32 -3.35 -5.56 13.66
N LYS A 33 -2.62 -6.57 14.15
CA LYS A 33 -1.99 -6.56 15.48
C LYS A 33 -1.03 -5.37 15.65
N ILE A 34 -0.20 -5.10 14.65
CA ILE A 34 0.74 -3.97 14.66
C ILE A 34 -0.02 -2.64 14.60
N VAL A 35 -1.01 -2.49 13.71
CA VAL A 35 -1.84 -1.28 13.63
C VAL A 35 -2.56 -1.02 14.95
N SER A 36 -3.18 -2.04 15.53
CA SER A 36 -3.87 -1.95 16.82
C SER A 36 -2.93 -1.46 17.94
N TYR A 37 -1.75 -2.07 18.06
CA TYR A 37 -0.74 -1.69 19.03
C TYR A 37 -0.23 -0.25 18.82
N LEU A 38 0.07 0.14 17.59
CA LEU A 38 0.60 1.48 17.29
C LEU A 38 -0.45 2.57 17.48
N SER A 39 -1.73 2.29 17.19
CA SER A 39 -2.84 3.20 17.43
C SER A 39 -3.01 3.46 18.94
N ASP A 40 -2.98 2.41 19.75
CA ASP A 40 -3.09 2.52 21.21
C ASP A 40 -1.87 3.22 21.82
N LYS A 41 -0.66 2.77 21.48
CA LYS A 41 0.61 3.34 21.97
C LYS A 41 0.74 4.84 21.71
N ASN A 42 0.33 5.29 20.51
CA ASN A 42 0.43 6.68 20.11
C ASN A 42 -0.86 7.48 20.34
N GLN A 43 -1.91 6.84 20.88
CA GLN A 43 -3.23 7.43 21.15
C GLN A 43 -3.86 8.11 19.93
N ILE A 44 -3.73 7.48 18.76
CA ILE A 44 -4.25 7.97 17.48
C ILE A 44 -5.55 7.26 17.18
N GLN A 45 -6.65 8.03 17.07
CA GLN A 45 -7.90 7.49 16.53
C GLN A 45 -7.68 7.06 15.09
N THR A 46 -7.69 5.75 14.88
CA THR A 46 -7.41 5.09 13.61
C THR A 46 -8.63 4.30 13.17
N GLU A 47 -8.99 4.44 11.91
CA GLU A 47 -9.96 3.63 11.21
C GLU A 47 -9.21 2.70 10.25
N LEU A 48 -9.41 1.40 10.34
CA LEU A 48 -8.93 0.44 9.36
C LEU A 48 -10.08 0.08 8.43
N VAL A 49 -10.04 0.55 7.19
CA VAL A 49 -10.99 0.19 6.13
C VAL A 49 -10.42 -0.98 5.34
N PHE A 50 -11.02 -2.13 5.50
CA PHE A 50 -10.63 -3.38 4.87
C PHE A 50 -11.58 -3.71 3.72
N VAL A 51 -11.13 -3.54 2.48
CA VAL A 51 -11.94 -3.88 1.31
C VAL A 51 -11.71 -5.34 0.94
N GLU A 52 -12.67 -6.19 1.25
CA GLU A 52 -12.69 -7.58 0.80
C GLU A 52 -13.27 -7.66 -0.60
N TYR A 53 -12.39 -7.82 -1.58
CA TYR A 53 -12.75 -7.67 -2.98
C TYR A 53 -12.97 -9.02 -3.66
N ASN A 54 -14.13 -9.21 -4.28
CA ASN A 54 -14.48 -10.39 -5.07
C ASN A 54 -14.22 -11.70 -4.29
N PRO A 55 -14.80 -11.87 -3.07
CA PRO A 55 -14.56 -13.03 -2.23
C PRO A 55 -14.88 -14.33 -3.00
N PRO A 56 -14.10 -15.42 -2.81
CA PRO A 56 -14.37 -16.69 -3.47
C PRO A 56 -15.68 -17.29 -2.94
N GLU A 57 -16.42 -17.96 -3.82
CA GLU A 57 -17.57 -18.76 -3.40
C GLU A 57 -17.15 -19.85 -2.41
N ASN A 58 -18.00 -20.12 -1.42
CA ASN A 58 -17.77 -21.13 -0.38
C ASN A 58 -16.56 -20.88 0.55
N THR A 59 -16.06 -19.65 0.60
CA THR A 59 -15.02 -19.24 1.54
C THR A 59 -15.64 -18.22 2.50
N PRO A 60 -15.43 -18.33 3.83
CA PRO A 60 -15.95 -17.35 4.77
C PRO A 60 -15.33 -15.98 4.53
N LEU A 61 -16.07 -14.92 4.80
CA LEU A 61 -15.53 -13.56 4.71
C LEU A 61 -14.42 -13.34 5.75
N PHE A 62 -13.49 -12.45 5.46
CA PHE A 62 -12.46 -12.05 6.43
C PHE A 62 -13.06 -11.43 7.68
N SER A 63 -14.17 -10.69 7.54
CA SER A 63 -14.93 -10.17 8.67
C SER A 63 -15.39 -11.24 9.65
N GLU A 64 -15.58 -12.48 9.20
CA GLU A 64 -16.02 -13.63 10.00
C GLU A 64 -14.82 -14.46 10.47
N SER A 65 -13.88 -14.78 9.57
CA SER A 65 -12.85 -15.79 9.78
C SER A 65 -11.62 -15.28 10.55
N LEU A 66 -11.25 -14.00 10.42
CA LEU A 66 -10.00 -13.49 11.00
C LEU A 66 -10.03 -13.30 12.51
N GLY A 67 -11.23 -13.19 13.12
CA GLY A 67 -11.36 -12.96 14.57
C GLY A 67 -10.71 -11.65 15.05
N LEU A 68 -10.66 -10.63 14.20
CA LEU A 68 -10.02 -9.35 14.51
C LEU A 68 -10.74 -8.62 15.64
N ARG A 69 -9.97 -7.94 16.48
CA ARG A 69 -10.48 -7.17 17.61
C ARG A 69 -10.14 -5.71 17.47
N THR A 70 -11.08 -4.87 17.84
CA THR A 70 -10.92 -3.42 17.99
C THR A 70 -10.39 -3.06 19.37
N ASN A 71 -9.96 -1.82 19.53
CA ASN A 71 -9.63 -1.24 20.83
C ASN A 71 -10.12 0.21 20.89
N LYS A 72 -9.82 0.92 21.97
CA LYS A 72 -10.23 2.33 22.15
C LYS A 72 -9.80 3.25 21.00
N TYR A 73 -8.70 2.95 20.33
CA TYR A 73 -8.09 3.80 19.29
C TYR A 73 -8.15 3.19 17.89
N LEU A 74 -8.68 1.97 17.73
CA LEU A 74 -8.83 1.31 16.44
C LEU A 74 -10.25 0.84 16.24
N SER A 75 -10.92 1.33 15.21
CA SER A 75 -12.13 0.73 14.60
C SER A 75 -11.76 0.00 13.32
N ILE A 76 -12.53 -1.03 12.98
CA ILE A 76 -12.34 -1.80 11.75
C ILE A 76 -13.67 -1.82 11.00
N GLU A 77 -13.64 -1.42 9.75
CA GLU A 77 -14.75 -1.48 8.81
C GLU A 77 -14.38 -2.41 7.65
N PHE A 78 -15.22 -3.38 7.37
CA PHE A 78 -15.11 -4.22 6.18
C PHE A 78 -16.09 -3.74 5.14
N ILE A 79 -15.60 -3.57 3.90
CA ILE A 79 -16.41 -3.26 2.73
C ILE A 79 -16.34 -4.48 1.80
N ILE A 80 -17.47 -5.13 1.58
CA ILE A 80 -17.54 -6.34 0.76
C ILE A 80 -17.88 -5.95 -0.67
N VAL A 81 -16.92 -6.10 -1.57
CA VAL A 81 -17.14 -5.85 -3.01
C VAL A 81 -17.46 -7.17 -3.71
N PRO A 82 -18.72 -7.39 -4.14
CA PRO A 82 -19.18 -8.68 -4.61
C PRO A 82 -18.62 -9.03 -6.00
N LYS A 83 -18.70 -10.33 -6.34
CA LYS A 83 -18.28 -10.90 -7.62
C LYS A 83 -18.97 -10.25 -8.83
N GLU A 84 -20.23 -9.92 -8.70
CA GLU A 84 -21.04 -9.30 -9.76
C GLU A 84 -20.50 -7.91 -10.12
N PHE A 85 -20.05 -7.13 -9.14
CA PHE A 85 -19.39 -5.85 -9.40
C PHE A 85 -18.05 -6.05 -10.12
N HIS A 86 -17.25 -7.02 -9.67
CA HIS A 86 -16.00 -7.35 -10.35
C HIS A 86 -16.21 -7.74 -11.80
N GLN A 87 -17.21 -8.59 -12.09
CA GLN A 87 -17.55 -9.03 -13.44
C GLN A 87 -18.01 -7.88 -14.35
N LYS A 88 -18.71 -6.89 -13.79
CA LYS A 88 -19.18 -5.70 -14.52
C LYS A 88 -18.03 -4.82 -15.03
N ILE A 89 -16.92 -4.73 -14.29
CA ILE A 89 -15.82 -3.81 -14.59
C ILE A 89 -14.54 -4.50 -15.08
N SER A 90 -14.35 -5.79 -14.78
CA SER A 90 -13.16 -6.54 -15.18
C SER A 90 -13.26 -7.01 -16.62
N THR A 91 -12.25 -6.70 -17.42
CA THR A 91 -12.10 -7.21 -18.80
C THR A 91 -11.21 -8.45 -18.88
N HIS A 92 -10.63 -8.89 -17.74
CA HIS A 92 -9.66 -9.97 -17.70
C HIS A 92 -10.02 -11.02 -16.64
N SER A 93 -10.39 -12.23 -17.08
CA SER A 93 -10.71 -13.35 -16.17
C SER A 93 -9.54 -13.79 -15.26
N LYS A 94 -8.31 -13.40 -15.59
CA LYS A 94 -7.09 -13.79 -14.85
C LYS A 94 -6.72 -12.83 -13.71
N ILE A 95 -7.43 -11.72 -13.54
CA ILE A 95 -7.18 -10.77 -12.46
C ILE A 95 -8.33 -10.89 -11.45
N PRO A 96 -8.16 -11.62 -10.35
CA PRO A 96 -9.23 -11.81 -9.37
C PRO A 96 -9.47 -10.57 -8.50
N VAL A 97 -8.49 -9.68 -8.37
CA VAL A 97 -8.55 -8.45 -7.57
C VAL A 97 -8.07 -7.27 -8.41
N LEU A 98 -8.93 -6.28 -8.60
CA LEU A 98 -8.55 -4.97 -9.12
C LEU A 98 -8.15 -4.09 -7.94
N GLU A 99 -6.87 -4.18 -7.56
CA GLU A 99 -6.33 -3.64 -6.31
C GLU A 99 -6.62 -2.14 -6.14
N TYR A 100 -6.41 -1.35 -7.19
CA TYR A 100 -6.56 0.11 -7.09
C TYR A 100 -8.02 0.57 -7.18
N VAL A 101 -8.88 -0.19 -7.85
CA VAL A 101 -10.34 -0.03 -7.76
C VAL A 101 -10.80 -0.28 -6.32
N ALA A 102 -10.36 -1.39 -5.73
CA ALA A 102 -10.70 -1.72 -4.34
C ALA A 102 -10.19 -0.66 -3.36
N LYS A 103 -8.94 -0.22 -3.50
CA LYS A 103 -8.38 0.87 -2.68
C LYS A 103 -9.19 2.15 -2.83
N ASN A 104 -9.58 2.54 -4.05
CA ASN A 104 -10.42 3.71 -4.27
C ASN A 104 -11.78 3.62 -3.57
N ILE A 105 -12.43 2.45 -3.61
CA ILE A 105 -13.70 2.21 -2.90
C ILE A 105 -13.51 2.47 -1.40
N GLY A 106 -12.44 1.94 -0.80
CA GLY A 106 -12.13 2.15 0.61
C GLY A 106 -11.75 3.60 0.93
N ILE A 107 -10.90 4.24 0.13
CA ILE A 107 -10.49 5.63 0.31
C ILE A 107 -11.70 6.56 0.26
N LYS A 108 -12.62 6.34 -0.67
CA LYS A 108 -13.82 7.17 -0.85
C LYS A 108 -14.78 7.10 0.33
N ARG A 109 -14.83 5.93 1.00
CA ARG A 109 -15.72 5.68 2.16
C ARG A 109 -15.06 5.94 3.50
N SER A 110 -13.74 6.00 3.54
CA SER A 110 -13.00 6.27 4.79
C SER A 110 -13.34 7.65 5.38
N SER A 111 -13.24 7.80 6.71
CA SER A 111 -13.65 9.00 7.45
C SER A 111 -12.50 9.81 8.04
N GLY A 112 -11.25 9.30 8.04
CA GLY A 112 -10.07 9.95 8.62
C GLY A 112 -9.60 11.23 7.92
N ILE A 113 -8.89 12.08 8.64
CA ILE A 113 -8.31 13.33 8.10
C ILE A 113 -7.19 13.01 7.11
N TYR A 114 -6.30 12.08 7.49
CA TYR A 114 -5.24 11.54 6.64
C TYR A 114 -5.59 10.12 6.24
N ILE A 115 -5.30 9.75 5.00
CA ILE A 115 -5.59 8.42 4.50
C ILE A 115 -4.30 7.80 4.00
N LEU A 116 -3.97 6.63 4.56
CA LEU A 116 -2.88 5.76 4.14
C LEU A 116 -3.45 4.61 3.30
N ALA A 117 -3.12 4.59 2.02
CA ALA A 117 -3.33 3.41 1.18
C ALA A 117 -2.10 2.50 1.28
N THR A 118 -2.29 1.24 1.68
CA THR A 118 -1.21 0.27 1.90
C THR A 118 -1.67 -1.16 1.56
N ASN A 119 -0.85 -2.15 1.89
CA ASN A 119 -1.17 -3.56 1.74
C ASN A 119 -1.17 -4.27 3.10
N PRO A 120 -1.98 -5.34 3.30
CA PRO A 120 -2.11 -6.01 4.60
C PRO A 120 -0.99 -7.02 4.88
N ASP A 121 0.16 -6.89 4.25
CA ASP A 121 1.36 -7.71 4.42
C ASP A 121 2.60 -6.87 4.73
N VAL A 122 2.38 -5.65 5.24
CA VAL A 122 3.46 -4.77 5.70
C VAL A 122 3.41 -4.59 7.22
N ILE A 123 4.57 -4.47 7.84
CA ILE A 123 4.74 -4.06 9.23
C ILE A 123 5.11 -2.59 9.22
N ILE A 124 4.26 -1.75 9.84
CA ILE A 124 4.46 -0.31 9.92
C ILE A 124 5.37 0.00 11.11
N SER A 125 6.35 0.89 10.93
CA SER A 125 7.22 1.32 12.03
C SER A 125 6.56 2.39 12.91
N ASP A 126 6.91 2.41 14.20
CA ASP A 126 6.38 3.35 15.21
C ASP A 126 6.64 4.83 14.84
N GLY A 127 7.76 5.10 14.17
CA GLY A 127 8.08 6.45 13.70
C GLY A 127 7.04 7.04 12.76
N ILE A 128 6.36 6.21 11.95
CA ILE A 128 5.28 6.65 11.05
C ILE A 128 4.08 7.15 11.86
N PHE A 129 3.66 6.40 12.89
CA PHE A 129 2.56 6.82 13.76
C PHE A 129 2.90 8.09 14.56
N LYS A 130 4.13 8.18 15.10
CA LYS A 130 4.61 9.41 15.74
C LYS A 130 4.58 10.62 14.80
N PHE A 131 4.98 10.43 13.55
CA PHE A 131 4.89 11.48 12.54
C PHE A 131 3.44 11.89 12.26
N ILE A 132 2.52 10.95 12.10
CA ILE A 132 1.09 11.23 11.88
C ILE A 132 0.49 11.99 13.08
N ASN A 133 0.96 11.74 14.30
CA ASN A 133 0.50 12.44 15.50
C ASN A 133 1.16 13.82 15.70
N SER A 134 2.20 14.11 14.96
CA SER A 134 2.92 15.39 15.06
C SER A 134 2.23 16.51 14.30
N THR A 135 2.72 17.74 14.50
CA THR A 135 2.36 18.92 13.71
C THR A 135 3.10 19.01 12.38
N SER A 136 4.02 18.08 12.10
CA SER A 136 4.84 18.06 10.88
C SER A 136 4.10 17.49 9.68
N ILE A 137 3.00 16.74 9.89
CA ILE A 137 2.13 16.28 8.82
C ILE A 137 1.20 17.43 8.37
N ASP A 138 1.04 17.63 7.09
CA ASP A 138 0.24 18.72 6.53
C ASP A 138 -0.64 18.26 5.35
N ASN A 139 -1.43 19.17 4.83
CA ASN A 139 -2.35 18.94 3.72
C ASN A 139 -1.81 19.41 2.35
N LYS A 140 -0.50 19.63 2.24
CA LYS A 140 0.15 20.11 1.00
C LYS A 140 1.03 19.06 0.35
N HIS A 141 1.41 18.03 1.11
CA HIS A 141 2.36 17.01 0.67
C HIS A 141 1.71 15.64 0.64
N PHE A 142 2.22 14.79 -0.23
CA PHE A 142 2.06 13.36 -0.10
C PHE A 142 3.34 12.73 0.45
N TYR A 143 3.16 11.67 1.23
CA TYR A 143 4.25 11.04 1.98
C TYR A 143 4.50 9.64 1.46
N ARG A 144 5.77 9.35 1.27
CA ARG A 144 6.29 8.04 0.88
C ARG A 144 7.28 7.55 1.91
N VAL A 145 7.59 6.27 1.88
CA VAL A 145 8.61 5.62 2.72
C VAL A 145 9.41 4.64 1.90
N ASP A 146 10.59 4.29 2.37
CA ASP A 146 11.33 3.16 1.85
C ASP A 146 10.67 1.85 2.30
N ARG A 147 10.61 0.87 1.40
CA ARG A 147 10.16 -0.48 1.71
C ARG A 147 11.37 -1.38 1.93
N ASN A 148 11.36 -2.08 3.06
CA ASN A 148 12.32 -3.11 3.40
C ASN A 148 11.66 -4.50 3.30
N ASP A 149 12.11 -5.36 2.39
CA ASP A 149 11.66 -6.74 2.34
C ASP A 149 12.41 -7.56 3.40
N ILE A 150 11.65 -8.33 4.19
CA ILE A 150 12.18 -9.20 5.24
C ILE A 150 12.10 -10.66 4.84
N SER A 151 13.06 -11.47 5.30
CA SER A 151 13.15 -12.91 4.98
C SER A 151 12.24 -13.79 5.86
N ILE A 152 11.32 -13.18 6.60
CA ILE A 152 10.36 -13.86 7.47
C ILE A 152 9.01 -13.83 6.76
N ASN A 153 8.32 -14.97 6.74
CA ASN A 153 7.03 -15.15 6.10
C ASN A 153 5.91 -15.55 7.08
N TYR A 154 6.24 -15.67 8.37
CA TYR A 154 5.30 -16.06 9.42
C TYR A 154 5.71 -15.46 10.77
N PHE A 155 4.73 -14.96 11.53
CA PHE A 155 4.87 -14.53 12.91
C PHE A 155 3.89 -15.29 13.80
N SER A 156 4.35 -15.68 15.00
CA SER A 156 3.48 -16.34 15.95
C SER A 156 2.38 -15.41 16.48
N GLU A 157 1.18 -15.92 16.65
CA GLU A 157 0.09 -15.15 17.27
C GLU A 157 0.39 -14.73 18.72
N GLN A 158 1.26 -15.46 19.43
CA GLN A 158 1.70 -15.13 20.79
C GLN A 158 2.82 -14.09 20.82
N GLU A 159 3.48 -13.83 19.72
CA GLU A 159 4.59 -12.86 19.66
C GLU A 159 4.08 -11.43 19.89
N SER A 160 4.79 -10.64 20.75
CA SER A 160 4.38 -9.28 21.02
C SER A 160 4.60 -8.36 19.80
N PRO A 161 3.80 -7.30 19.64
CA PRO A 161 3.98 -6.34 18.54
C PRO A 161 5.40 -5.73 18.49
N GLU A 162 5.99 -5.44 19.64
CA GLU A 162 7.36 -4.93 19.75
C GLU A 162 8.38 -5.93 19.23
N SER A 163 8.25 -7.21 19.61
CA SER A 163 9.11 -8.29 19.13
C SER A 163 8.99 -8.44 17.61
N ILE A 164 7.77 -8.39 17.07
CA ILE A 164 7.53 -8.47 15.62
C ILE A 164 8.26 -7.33 14.88
N ILE A 165 8.12 -6.08 15.35
CA ILE A 165 8.78 -4.91 14.74
C ILE A 165 10.30 -5.03 14.83
N ASP A 166 10.83 -5.43 15.99
CA ASP A 166 12.27 -5.63 16.20
C ASP A 166 12.82 -6.74 15.30
N THR A 167 12.13 -7.88 15.26
CA THR A 167 12.46 -9.01 14.40
C THR A 167 12.45 -8.61 12.92
N ALA A 168 11.43 -7.87 12.47
CA ALA A 168 11.36 -7.34 11.10
C ALA A 168 12.57 -6.45 10.77
N SER A 169 12.94 -5.55 11.69
CA SER A 169 14.06 -4.61 11.51
C SER A 169 15.43 -5.29 11.34
N ARG A 170 15.61 -6.46 11.96
CA ARG A 170 16.88 -7.24 11.91
C ARG A 170 16.97 -8.20 10.72
N ASN A 171 15.83 -8.53 10.10
CA ASN A 171 15.78 -9.56 9.05
C ASN A 171 15.58 -8.99 7.63
N ILE A 172 15.98 -7.74 7.42
CA ILE A 172 15.93 -7.09 6.11
C ILE A 172 16.95 -7.75 5.16
N TYR A 173 16.49 -8.13 3.97
CA TYR A 173 17.38 -8.67 2.93
C TYR A 173 17.43 -7.83 1.66
N MET A 174 16.41 -6.96 1.46
CA MET A 174 16.31 -6.07 0.31
C MET A 174 15.62 -4.77 0.70
N LYS A 175 16.05 -3.65 0.10
CA LYS A 175 15.42 -2.33 0.28
C LYS A 175 15.01 -1.75 -1.06
N TRP A 176 13.81 -1.21 -1.12
CA TRP A 176 13.30 -0.40 -2.23
C TRP A 176 13.38 1.07 -1.82
N VAL A 177 14.28 1.80 -2.46
CA VAL A 177 14.55 3.21 -2.17
C VAL A 177 14.30 4.05 -3.41
N ASN A 178 14.30 5.35 -3.27
CA ASN A 178 13.94 6.28 -4.33
C ASN A 178 14.68 6.02 -5.67
N ASP A 179 15.96 5.73 -5.62
CA ASP A 179 16.80 5.54 -6.81
C ASP A 179 17.00 4.07 -7.22
N GLY A 180 16.25 3.14 -6.62
CA GLY A 180 16.30 1.72 -7.02
C GLY A 180 16.17 0.71 -5.90
N VAL A 181 16.88 -0.39 -6.02
CA VAL A 181 16.83 -1.52 -5.09
C VAL A 181 18.23 -1.80 -4.53
N ARG A 182 18.32 -2.10 -3.25
CA ARG A 182 19.54 -2.46 -2.53
C ARG A 182 19.41 -3.86 -1.96
N TYR A 183 20.48 -4.66 -2.04
CA TYR A 183 20.53 -6.04 -1.54
C TYR A 183 21.49 -6.19 -0.37
N LYS A 184 21.14 -6.98 0.63
CA LYS A 184 21.98 -7.27 1.80
C LYS A 184 23.29 -7.94 1.42
N SER A 185 23.32 -8.78 0.37
CA SER A 185 24.52 -9.45 -0.08
C SER A 185 24.50 -9.71 -1.59
N TRP A 186 25.69 -9.88 -2.16
CA TRP A 186 25.85 -10.25 -3.56
C TRP A 186 25.24 -11.61 -3.89
N LYS A 187 25.17 -12.55 -2.93
CA LYS A 187 24.52 -13.86 -3.10
C LYS A 187 23.02 -13.73 -3.35
N ILE A 188 22.35 -12.86 -2.60
CA ILE A 188 20.92 -12.58 -2.77
C ILE A 188 20.68 -11.89 -4.11
N TRP A 189 21.52 -10.90 -4.46
CA TRP A 189 21.48 -10.24 -5.75
C TRP A 189 21.66 -11.22 -6.91
N PHE A 190 22.68 -12.09 -6.86
CA PHE A 190 22.98 -13.05 -7.92
C PHE A 190 21.86 -14.08 -8.11
N ARG A 191 21.30 -14.60 -7.00
CA ARG A 191 20.13 -15.49 -7.07
C ARG A 191 18.98 -14.84 -7.81
N ARG A 192 18.65 -13.58 -7.52
CA ARG A 192 17.59 -12.83 -8.22
C ARG A 192 17.98 -12.50 -9.65
N PHE A 193 19.24 -12.19 -9.93
CA PHE A 193 19.74 -11.94 -11.28
C PHE A 193 19.54 -13.14 -12.20
N ILE A 194 19.87 -14.36 -11.74
CA ILE A 194 19.68 -15.58 -12.53
C ILE A 194 18.20 -15.79 -12.87
N HIS A 195 17.30 -15.55 -11.93
CA HIS A 195 15.87 -15.81 -12.10
C HIS A 195 15.07 -14.63 -12.70
N SER A 196 15.72 -13.49 -12.92
CA SER A 196 15.04 -12.31 -13.48
C SER A 196 14.98 -12.34 -14.99
N ARG A 197 13.83 -11.98 -15.53
CA ARG A 197 13.65 -11.73 -16.97
C ARG A 197 14.23 -10.38 -17.41
N ASN A 198 14.34 -9.41 -16.49
CA ASN A 198 14.89 -8.07 -16.77
C ASN A 198 16.28 -7.90 -16.14
N LYS A 199 17.30 -8.48 -16.77
CA LYS A 199 18.68 -8.45 -16.30
C LYS A 199 19.29 -7.04 -16.28
N LYS A 200 18.88 -6.15 -17.18
CA LYS A 200 19.42 -4.76 -17.25
C LYS A 200 19.09 -3.95 -15.99
N SER A 201 17.90 -4.08 -15.46
CA SER A 201 17.47 -3.35 -14.24
C SER A 201 18.22 -3.83 -12.98
N LEU A 202 18.66 -5.10 -12.96
CA LEU A 202 19.39 -5.68 -11.83
C LEU A 202 20.91 -5.43 -11.88
N MET A 203 21.48 -5.19 -13.05
CA MET A 203 22.94 -4.95 -13.18
C MET A 203 23.40 -3.67 -12.48
N MET A 204 22.50 -2.73 -12.21
CA MET A 204 22.79 -1.44 -11.57
C MET A 204 22.41 -1.39 -10.08
N CYS A 205 22.06 -2.52 -9.45
CA CYS A 205 21.59 -2.54 -8.06
C CYS A 205 22.74 -2.72 -7.09
N PRO A 206 23.10 -1.72 -6.30
CA PRO A 206 24.17 -1.79 -5.33
C PRO A 206 23.80 -2.64 -4.11
N ILE A 207 24.81 -3.17 -3.43
CA ILE A 207 24.71 -3.87 -2.16
C ILE A 207 24.57 -2.85 -1.03
N PHE A 208 23.91 -3.20 0.07
CA PHE A 208 23.84 -2.38 1.28
C PHE A 208 25.25 -1.93 1.72
N ASN A 209 25.37 -0.66 2.11
CA ASN A 209 26.58 -0.08 2.64
C ASN A 209 27.81 -0.14 1.70
N SER A 210 27.58 -0.24 0.39
CA SER A 210 28.68 -0.24 -0.59
C SER A 210 29.33 1.15 -0.81
N GLY A 211 28.89 2.18 -0.06
CA GLY A 211 29.33 3.57 -0.27
C GLY A 211 28.73 4.25 -1.51
N PHE A 212 27.92 3.54 -2.27
CA PHE A 212 27.19 4.05 -3.44
C PHE A 212 25.76 4.48 -3.11
N ASP A 213 25.44 4.72 -1.83
CA ASP A 213 24.17 5.32 -1.46
C ASP A 213 24.14 6.74 -2.05
N LYS A 214 23.56 6.86 -3.25
CA LYS A 214 23.29 8.18 -3.82
C LYS A 214 22.45 8.93 -2.81
N LYS A 215 22.86 10.17 -2.51
CA LYS A 215 22.01 11.09 -1.74
C LYS A 215 20.65 11.14 -2.41
N TYR A 216 19.60 11.09 -1.59
CA TYR A 216 18.23 11.34 -2.02
C TYR A 216 18.22 12.58 -2.94
N ASN A 217 17.74 12.40 -4.17
CA ASN A 217 17.47 13.52 -5.05
C ASN A 217 16.01 13.94 -4.86
N PRO A 218 15.75 15.12 -4.24
CA PRO A 218 14.39 15.60 -4.02
C PRO A 218 13.58 15.78 -5.30
N ASP A 219 14.27 15.98 -6.43
CA ASP A 219 13.63 16.17 -7.75
C ASP A 219 13.16 14.85 -8.38
N THR A 220 13.43 13.69 -7.74
CA THR A 220 13.04 12.40 -8.25
C THR A 220 11.83 11.86 -7.49
N ILE A 221 10.78 11.48 -8.21
CA ILE A 221 9.60 10.84 -7.59
C ILE A 221 9.97 9.43 -7.14
N HIS A 222 9.73 9.12 -5.85
CA HIS A 222 9.92 7.79 -5.30
C HIS A 222 8.77 6.87 -5.70
N ASP A 223 8.83 6.32 -6.91
CA ASP A 223 7.81 5.44 -7.49
C ASP A 223 8.02 3.94 -7.19
N LYS A 224 9.11 3.58 -6.49
CA LYS A 224 9.38 2.18 -6.15
C LYS A 224 8.48 1.72 -5.02
N ALA A 225 7.87 0.52 -5.18
CA ALA A 225 6.94 -0.06 -4.22
C ALA A 225 5.82 0.92 -3.79
N ALA A 226 5.29 1.69 -4.76
CA ALA A 226 4.34 2.77 -4.48
C ALA A 226 3.00 2.25 -3.93
N GLY A 227 2.60 1.04 -4.29
CA GLY A 227 1.38 0.40 -3.79
C GLY A 227 1.40 0.06 -2.31
N ASP A 228 2.60 -0.02 -1.69
CA ASP A 228 2.71 -0.43 -0.29
C ASP A 228 2.62 0.74 0.71
N PHE A 229 2.75 1.97 0.24
CA PHE A 229 2.60 3.14 1.12
C PHE A 229 2.37 4.42 0.33
N LEU A 230 1.19 5.01 0.47
CA LEU A 230 0.88 6.37 0.04
C LEU A 230 -0.02 7.02 1.09
N LEU A 231 0.55 7.98 1.83
CA LEU A 231 -0.15 8.73 2.88
C LEU A 231 -0.32 10.17 2.43
N MET A 232 -1.54 10.69 2.50
CA MET A 232 -1.82 12.12 2.30
C MET A 232 -3.14 12.54 2.92
N HIS A 233 -3.37 13.84 2.99
CA HIS A 233 -4.64 14.39 3.44
C HIS A 233 -5.79 14.00 2.51
N ARG A 234 -6.98 13.79 3.05
CA ARG A 234 -8.19 13.43 2.30
C ARG A 234 -8.46 14.33 1.09
N ASP A 235 -8.28 15.64 1.25
CA ASP A 235 -8.54 16.60 0.18
C ASP A 235 -7.62 16.38 -1.02
N LEU A 236 -6.40 15.89 -0.81
CA LEU A 236 -5.49 15.57 -1.90
C LEU A 236 -5.97 14.35 -2.70
N TRP A 237 -6.50 13.31 -2.01
CA TRP A 237 -7.15 12.18 -2.66
C TRP A 237 -8.31 12.62 -3.54
N ASN A 238 -9.17 13.50 -3.03
CA ASN A 238 -10.29 14.05 -3.79
C ASN A 238 -9.81 14.91 -4.96
N LYS A 239 -8.78 15.73 -4.76
CA LYS A 239 -8.22 16.62 -5.77
C LYS A 239 -7.69 15.86 -6.98
N VAL A 240 -7.05 14.71 -6.79
CA VAL A 240 -6.46 13.90 -7.87
C VAL A 240 -7.39 12.79 -8.37
N GLY A 241 -8.56 12.58 -7.75
CA GLY A 241 -9.53 11.58 -8.15
C GLY A 241 -9.08 10.14 -7.92
N GLY A 242 -8.38 9.86 -6.79
CA GLY A 242 -7.89 8.52 -6.45
C GLY A 242 -6.90 7.94 -7.44
N TYR A 243 -6.72 6.63 -7.40
CA TYR A 243 -5.97 5.88 -8.41
C TYR A 243 -6.74 5.78 -9.73
N ASP A 244 -6.07 5.36 -10.80
CA ASP A 244 -6.73 5.01 -12.06
C ASP A 244 -7.54 3.70 -11.89
N GLU A 245 -8.78 3.71 -12.36
CA GLU A 245 -9.75 2.59 -12.23
C GLU A 245 -9.78 1.70 -13.47
N THR A 246 -8.66 1.57 -14.15
CA THR A 246 -8.54 0.64 -15.29
C THR A 246 -8.54 -0.82 -14.82
N PRO A 247 -8.95 -1.77 -15.68
CA PRO A 247 -9.10 -3.18 -15.29
C PRO A 247 -7.77 -3.95 -15.23
N HIS A 248 -6.73 -3.32 -14.67
CA HIS A 248 -5.42 -3.93 -14.43
C HIS A 248 -4.73 -3.28 -13.24
N ASN A 249 -3.61 -3.86 -12.78
CA ASN A 249 -2.95 -3.43 -11.53
C ASN A 249 -1.52 -2.89 -11.74
N LEU A 250 -0.87 -3.10 -12.90
CA LEU A 250 0.54 -2.72 -13.05
C LEU A 250 0.71 -1.22 -13.25
N TYR A 251 1.63 -0.62 -12.48
CA TYR A 251 2.03 0.79 -12.50
C TYR A 251 0.98 1.81 -12.05
N LEU A 252 -0.25 1.43 -11.70
CA LEU A 252 -1.27 2.39 -11.28
C LEU A 252 -0.89 3.11 -9.97
N ASP A 253 -0.19 2.42 -9.09
CA ASP A 253 0.43 2.98 -7.88
C ASP A 253 1.49 4.04 -8.19
N SER A 254 2.25 3.83 -9.25
CA SER A 254 3.26 4.78 -9.69
C SER A 254 2.65 5.96 -10.44
N TYR A 255 1.66 5.73 -11.30
CA TYR A 255 0.99 6.80 -12.05
C TYR A 255 0.41 7.90 -11.16
N ILE A 256 -0.24 7.55 -10.03
CA ILE A 256 -0.83 8.56 -9.13
C ILE A 256 0.21 9.53 -8.60
N LEU A 257 1.46 9.11 -8.40
CA LEU A 257 2.52 9.98 -7.88
C LEU A 257 2.88 11.07 -8.91
N TYR A 258 2.89 10.73 -10.20
CA TYR A 258 3.10 11.69 -11.29
C TYR A 258 1.89 12.60 -11.50
N VAL A 259 0.67 12.09 -11.27
CA VAL A 259 -0.55 12.92 -11.24
C VAL A 259 -0.46 13.95 -10.12
N LEU A 260 -0.08 13.53 -8.90
CA LEU A 260 0.14 14.45 -7.77
C LEU A 260 1.16 15.55 -8.12
N TYR A 261 2.26 15.19 -8.76
CA TYR A 261 3.26 16.14 -9.24
C TYR A 261 2.66 17.16 -10.23
N CYS A 262 1.79 16.73 -11.16
CA CYS A 262 1.10 17.63 -12.09
C CYS A 262 0.23 18.67 -11.38
N PHE A 263 -0.31 18.34 -10.21
CA PHE A 263 -1.08 19.25 -9.35
C PHE A 263 -0.23 20.12 -8.42
N ASN A 264 1.11 20.13 -8.61
CA ASN A 264 2.08 20.80 -7.75
C ASN A 264 1.97 20.35 -6.26
N ILE A 265 1.66 19.09 -6.02
CA ILE A 265 1.69 18.49 -4.70
C ILE A 265 3.06 17.85 -4.53
N GLU A 266 3.80 18.31 -3.52
CA GLU A 266 5.19 17.89 -3.31
C GLU A 266 5.26 16.57 -2.55
N GLN A 267 6.27 15.77 -2.90
CA GLN A 267 6.61 14.54 -2.22
C GLN A 267 7.47 14.81 -0.98
N LYS A 268 7.17 14.11 0.11
CA LYS A 268 8.09 13.95 1.25
C LYS A 268 8.36 12.47 1.51
N ILE A 269 9.63 12.08 1.58
CA ILE A 269 10.03 10.73 1.98
C ILE A 269 10.34 10.76 3.47
N LEU A 270 9.59 9.96 4.24
CA LEU A 270 9.78 9.85 5.67
C LEU A 270 10.99 8.94 5.96
N PRO A 271 11.79 9.25 6.99
CA PRO A 271 12.95 8.44 7.36
C PRO A 271 12.58 7.15 8.13
N PHE A 272 11.33 6.75 8.06
CA PHE A 272 10.78 5.60 8.78
C PHE A 272 10.34 4.54 7.77
N PRO A 273 10.93 3.34 7.75
CA PRO A 273 10.58 2.32 6.77
C PRO A 273 9.29 1.58 7.12
N ILE A 274 8.75 0.90 6.11
CA ILE A 274 7.87 -0.25 6.30
C ILE A 274 8.64 -1.53 6.02
N TYR A 275 8.17 -2.65 6.61
CA TYR A 275 8.75 -3.97 6.38
C TYR A 275 7.72 -4.85 5.69
N HIS A 276 8.04 -5.33 4.50
CA HIS A 276 7.16 -6.19 3.73
C HIS A 276 7.49 -7.65 4.03
N ILE A 277 6.48 -8.39 4.46
CA ILE A 277 6.58 -9.82 4.79
C ILE A 277 6.75 -10.61 3.50
N GLU A 278 7.76 -11.48 3.42
CA GLU A 278 8.04 -12.28 2.23
C GLU A 278 6.90 -13.27 1.96
N HIS A 279 6.50 -13.31 0.71
CA HIS A 279 5.52 -14.27 0.22
C HIS A 279 5.77 -14.63 -1.24
N GLU A 280 5.18 -15.71 -1.72
CA GLU A 280 5.28 -16.11 -3.13
C GLU A 280 4.68 -15.06 -4.05
N LEU A 281 5.44 -14.67 -5.08
CA LEU A 281 5.03 -13.65 -6.03
C LEU A 281 4.14 -14.25 -7.12
N GLY A 282 2.84 -14.06 -7.04
CA GLY A 282 1.88 -14.41 -8.10
C GLY A 282 1.90 -13.46 -9.30
N ARG A 283 3.10 -13.01 -9.74
CA ARG A 283 3.23 -12.03 -10.85
C ARG A 283 3.25 -12.62 -12.25
N ALA A 284 3.34 -13.94 -12.39
CA ALA A 284 3.43 -14.58 -13.70
C ALA A 284 2.13 -14.37 -14.50
N GLY A 285 2.23 -13.61 -15.61
CA GLY A 285 1.13 -13.45 -16.57
C GLY A 285 0.04 -12.46 -16.20
N ARG A 286 0.25 -11.56 -15.23
CA ARG A 286 -0.71 -10.47 -14.95
C ARG A 286 -0.72 -9.48 -16.13
N PRO A 287 -1.90 -9.22 -16.73
CA PRO A 287 -2.04 -8.15 -17.70
C PRO A 287 -1.81 -6.79 -17.04
N GLY A 288 -1.23 -5.86 -17.78
CA GLY A 288 -0.93 -4.54 -17.29
C GLY A 288 -0.44 -3.61 -18.36
N ILE A 289 -0.14 -2.38 -17.98
CA ILE A 289 0.47 -1.39 -18.87
C ILE A 289 1.92 -1.82 -19.16
N ALA A 290 2.34 -1.69 -20.40
CA ALA A 290 3.74 -1.94 -20.76
C ALA A 290 4.67 -0.93 -20.05
N SER A 291 5.85 -1.36 -19.63
CA SER A 291 6.82 -0.50 -18.93
C SER A 291 7.23 0.73 -19.78
N GLU A 292 7.38 0.53 -21.08
CA GLU A 292 7.74 1.58 -22.03
C GLU A 292 6.66 2.67 -22.10
N LYS A 293 5.37 2.28 -22.05
CA LYS A 293 4.27 3.23 -22.02
C LYS A 293 4.28 4.02 -20.71
N PHE A 294 4.43 3.35 -19.56
CA PHE A 294 4.53 4.03 -18.27
C PHE A 294 5.68 5.04 -18.25
N GLU A 295 6.88 4.64 -18.69
CA GLU A 295 8.04 5.53 -18.75
C GLU A 295 7.82 6.75 -19.67
N SER A 296 7.16 6.55 -20.81
CA SER A 296 6.82 7.62 -21.75
C SER A 296 5.83 8.60 -21.14
N ASP A 297 4.75 8.09 -20.52
CA ASP A 297 3.73 8.93 -19.90
C ASP A 297 4.29 9.69 -18.70
N ALA A 298 5.11 9.04 -17.87
CA ALA A 298 5.78 9.66 -16.73
C ALA A 298 6.69 10.82 -17.17
N LYS A 299 7.52 10.62 -18.20
CA LYS A 299 8.36 11.68 -18.79
C LYS A 299 7.53 12.83 -19.35
N SER A 300 6.39 12.52 -19.99
CA SER A 300 5.48 13.53 -20.51
C SER A 300 4.89 14.37 -19.38
N MET A 301 4.39 13.74 -18.30
CA MET A 301 3.85 14.42 -17.13
C MET A 301 4.90 15.30 -16.43
N LEU A 302 6.13 14.82 -16.27
CA LEU A 302 7.22 15.62 -15.69
C LEU A 302 7.53 16.87 -16.51
N LYS A 303 7.45 16.77 -17.84
CA LYS A 303 7.74 17.90 -18.75
C LYS A 303 6.59 18.88 -18.86
N SER A 304 5.37 18.38 -19.05
CA SER A 304 4.19 19.21 -19.37
C SER A 304 3.42 19.67 -18.15
N LYS A 305 3.56 18.99 -17.01
CA LYS A 305 2.70 19.13 -15.83
C LYS A 305 1.20 18.90 -16.12
N ILE A 306 0.90 18.10 -17.14
CA ILE A 306 -0.46 17.73 -17.52
C ILE A 306 -0.66 16.26 -17.17
N PRO A 307 -1.67 15.89 -16.34
CA PRO A 307 -1.99 14.49 -16.05
C PRO A 307 -2.29 13.72 -17.34
N TYR A 308 -1.88 12.44 -17.38
CA TYR A 308 -2.14 11.55 -18.51
C TYR A 308 -3.63 11.18 -18.68
N ARG A 309 -4.45 11.44 -17.65
CA ARG A 309 -5.89 11.18 -17.61
C ARG A 309 -6.67 12.38 -17.12
N ASN A 310 -7.93 12.47 -17.51
CA ASN A 310 -8.86 13.42 -16.89
C ASN A 310 -9.21 12.99 -15.46
N ILE A 311 -9.34 13.95 -14.55
CA ILE A 311 -9.78 13.68 -13.19
C ILE A 311 -11.29 13.49 -13.20
N ASN A 312 -11.72 12.34 -12.67
CA ASN A 312 -13.12 11.99 -12.55
C ASN A 312 -13.59 12.21 -11.11
N ASN A 313 -14.68 12.95 -10.91
CA ASN A 313 -15.25 13.17 -9.58
C ASN A 313 -16.06 11.95 -9.07
N SER A 314 -16.42 11.03 -9.96
CA SER A 314 -17.17 9.80 -9.62
C SER A 314 -16.23 8.63 -9.26
N TRP A 315 -14.93 8.89 -9.04
CA TRP A 315 -13.97 7.85 -8.63
C TRP A 315 -14.37 7.19 -7.29
N GLY A 316 -13.99 5.94 -7.11
CA GLY A 316 -14.31 5.16 -5.92
C GLY A 316 -15.76 4.67 -5.85
N PHE A 317 -16.50 4.79 -6.96
CA PHE A 317 -17.86 4.28 -7.10
C PHE A 317 -18.80 4.74 -5.96
N PRO A 318 -19.01 6.06 -5.78
CA PRO A 318 -19.77 6.59 -4.66
C PRO A 318 -21.25 6.18 -4.68
N ASP A 319 -21.81 5.92 -5.86
CA ASP A 319 -23.22 5.56 -6.05
C ASP A 319 -23.48 4.04 -5.92
N GLU A 320 -22.44 3.21 -5.94
CA GLU A 320 -22.58 1.77 -5.73
C GLU A 320 -22.72 1.46 -4.22
N LYS A 321 -23.69 0.62 -3.90
CA LYS A 321 -23.92 0.17 -2.52
C LYS A 321 -23.20 -1.14 -2.28
N PHE A 322 -22.25 -1.14 -1.37
CA PHE A 322 -21.56 -2.33 -0.89
C PHE A 322 -22.04 -2.66 0.52
N GLU A 323 -21.93 -3.93 0.90
CA GLU A 323 -22.14 -4.34 2.28
C GLU A 323 -20.98 -3.81 3.15
N GLU A 324 -21.33 -3.16 4.27
CA GLU A 324 -20.41 -2.59 5.23
C GLU A 324 -20.61 -3.25 6.59
N ILE A 325 -19.54 -3.83 7.17
CA ILE A 325 -19.55 -4.55 8.44
C ILE A 325 -18.57 -3.85 9.39
N ASN A 326 -19.10 -3.28 10.46
CA ASN A 326 -18.33 -2.56 11.50
C ASN A 326 -18.01 -3.49 12.67
N LYS A 327 -16.77 -3.39 13.20
CA LYS A 327 -16.29 -4.07 14.41
C LYS A 327 -15.66 -3.10 15.38
#